data_7e1a55a2b4d2b278661ebd09cfa314dc
#
_entry.id   7e1a55a2b4d2b278661ebd09cfa314dc
#
_cell.length_a   1.000
_cell.length_b   1.000
_cell.length_c   1.000
_cell.angle_alpha   90.00
_cell.angle_beta   90.00
_cell.angle_gamma   90.00
#
_symmetry.space_group_name_H-M   'P 1'
#
loop_
_entity.id
_entity.type
_entity.pdbx_description
1 polymer ?
#
loop_
_entity_poly.entity_id
_entity_poly.type
_entity_poly.pdbx_seq_one_letter_code
_entity_poly.pdbx_strand_id
1 'polypeptide(L)'
;MSWKSFPKIELHLHLEGAADPAFIRGLAAEKSMDISGIFDENGKYKFDGFNEFLTTYENATQALKSPEDFKRLTQSVLENLAENNVVYAETFISPDFCGDRDLGAWREYLAAMREAHVEGVTLRGIVTCIRHLGPEKAREAAFCAAETAGDWVVGFGMAGAENVGRAKDYSYSFDMAREAGLRLTSHAGEWCGAESVWETLRDLRVERIGHGVHSINDPKLVEHLAETGVALEINPGSNVALGVYPSWIDHPIKRLRDAGVKVTVSTGDPPFFNTTMTREFEELESAY
;
A
#
# COMPACT_ATOMS: atom_id res chain seq x y z
N MET A 1 25.74 1.14 13.38
CA MET A 1 25.11 -0.01 12.69
C MET A 1 24.50 0.54 11.42
N SER A 2 24.58 -0.16 10.31
CA SER A 2 23.92 0.29 9.06
C SER A 2 22.42 -0.03 9.12
N TRP A 3 21.56 0.85 8.68
CA TRP A 3 20.13 0.60 8.55
C TRP A 3 19.83 -0.65 7.69
N LYS A 4 20.72 -1.00 6.76
CA LYS A 4 20.60 -2.20 5.94
C LYS A 4 20.61 -3.48 6.79
N SER A 5 21.37 -3.53 7.87
CA SER A 5 21.48 -4.70 8.76
C SER A 5 20.45 -4.71 9.89
N PHE A 6 19.73 -3.61 10.11
CA PHE A 6 18.72 -3.51 11.15
C PHE A 6 17.43 -4.23 10.71
N PRO A 7 16.85 -5.15 11.53
CA PRO A 7 15.60 -5.81 11.17
C PRO A 7 14.45 -4.79 11.16
N LYS A 8 13.63 -4.86 10.10
CA LYS A 8 12.53 -3.93 9.85
C LYS A 8 11.22 -4.68 9.68
N ILE A 9 10.11 -3.98 9.91
CA ILE A 9 8.76 -4.39 9.50
C ILE A 9 8.22 -3.38 8.49
N GLU A 10 7.38 -3.82 7.57
CA GLU A 10 6.73 -2.98 6.59
C GLU A 10 5.23 -3.30 6.55
N LEU A 11 4.37 -2.31 6.82
CA LEU A 11 2.94 -2.52 6.97
C LEU A 11 2.10 -1.87 5.86
N HIS A 12 2.75 -1.16 4.93
CA HIS A 12 2.08 -0.45 3.85
C HIS A 12 2.90 -0.56 2.56
N LEU A 13 2.70 -1.64 1.85
CA LEU A 13 3.35 -1.96 0.59
C LEU A 13 2.28 -2.40 -0.42
N HIS A 14 2.23 -1.83 -1.60
CA HIS A 14 1.37 -2.31 -2.68
C HIS A 14 2.12 -3.36 -3.50
N LEU A 15 1.57 -4.57 -3.64
CA LEU A 15 2.27 -5.66 -4.31
C LEU A 15 2.60 -5.30 -5.76
N GLU A 16 1.62 -4.82 -6.49
CA GLU A 16 1.77 -4.42 -7.89
C GLU A 16 2.70 -3.20 -8.02
N GLY A 17 2.61 -2.27 -7.07
CA GLY A 17 3.46 -1.08 -6.99
C GLY A 17 4.91 -1.37 -6.59
N ALA A 18 5.17 -2.53 -6.01
CA ALA A 18 6.52 -3.00 -5.70
C ALA A 18 7.21 -3.71 -6.88
N ALA A 19 6.53 -3.82 -8.03
CA ALA A 19 7.08 -4.42 -9.23
C ALA A 19 8.22 -3.57 -9.82
N ASP A 20 9.43 -4.13 -9.85
CA ASP A 20 10.58 -3.48 -10.48
C ASP A 20 10.31 -3.19 -11.97
N PRO A 21 10.70 -2.02 -12.50
CA PRO A 21 10.53 -1.69 -13.92
C PRO A 21 11.10 -2.73 -14.89
N ALA A 22 12.22 -3.38 -14.56
CA ALA A 22 12.80 -4.41 -15.41
C ALA A 22 11.94 -5.68 -15.40
N PHE A 23 11.34 -6.04 -14.26
CA PHE A 23 10.40 -7.15 -14.15
C PHE A 23 9.17 -6.91 -15.04
N ILE A 24 8.54 -5.74 -14.95
CA ILE A 24 7.36 -5.40 -15.75
C ILE A 24 7.69 -5.37 -17.25
N ARG A 25 8.84 -4.79 -17.65
CA ARG A 25 9.30 -4.83 -19.05
C ARG A 25 9.52 -6.26 -19.55
N GLY A 26 10.08 -7.12 -18.71
CA GLY A 26 10.26 -8.54 -19.03
C GLY A 26 8.94 -9.23 -19.31
N LEU A 27 7.95 -9.08 -18.42
CA LEU A 27 6.60 -9.64 -18.61
C LEU A 27 5.90 -9.09 -19.86
N ALA A 28 6.00 -7.79 -20.08
CA ALA A 28 5.41 -7.17 -21.27
C ALA A 28 6.02 -7.69 -22.57
N ALA A 29 7.35 -7.87 -22.61
CA ALA A 29 8.05 -8.47 -23.75
C ALA A 29 7.61 -9.92 -24.00
N GLU A 30 7.50 -10.75 -22.95
CA GLU A 30 6.98 -12.12 -23.04
C GLU A 30 5.56 -12.16 -23.68
N LYS A 31 4.75 -11.13 -23.44
CA LYS A 31 3.36 -11.03 -23.88
C LYS A 31 3.18 -10.17 -25.14
N SER A 32 4.27 -9.69 -25.72
CA SER A 32 4.25 -8.78 -26.89
C SER A 32 3.39 -7.51 -26.65
N MET A 33 3.45 -6.95 -25.45
CA MET A 33 2.76 -5.73 -25.04
C MET A 33 3.69 -4.54 -25.16
N ASP A 34 3.20 -3.44 -25.74
CA ASP A 34 3.89 -2.16 -25.73
C ASP A 34 3.45 -1.33 -24.50
N ILE A 35 4.35 -1.20 -23.55
CA ILE A 35 4.20 -0.37 -22.34
C ILE A 35 5.33 0.67 -22.25
N SER A 36 6.02 0.96 -23.35
CA SER A 36 7.18 1.87 -23.36
C SER A 36 6.86 3.28 -22.85
N GLY A 37 5.60 3.72 -23.02
CA GLY A 37 5.14 5.05 -22.63
C GLY A 37 5.16 5.34 -21.12
N ILE A 38 5.26 4.30 -20.26
CA ILE A 38 5.28 4.47 -18.80
C ILE A 38 6.70 4.57 -18.21
N PHE A 39 7.75 4.54 -19.04
CA PHE A 39 9.13 4.61 -18.59
C PHE A 39 9.86 5.85 -19.13
N ASP A 40 10.82 6.34 -18.35
CA ASP A 40 11.75 7.36 -18.77
C ASP A 40 12.92 6.75 -19.60
N GLU A 41 13.85 7.61 -20.03
CA GLU A 41 15.05 7.22 -20.79
C GLU A 41 16.00 6.28 -20.01
N ASN A 42 15.92 6.27 -18.68
CA ASN A 42 16.69 5.39 -17.79
C ASN A 42 15.94 4.09 -17.48
N GLY A 43 14.73 3.93 -18.04
CA GLY A 43 13.88 2.77 -17.81
C GLY A 43 13.20 2.73 -16.44
N LYS A 44 13.11 3.85 -15.74
CA LYS A 44 12.32 4.01 -14.51
C LYS A 44 10.90 4.41 -14.84
N TYR A 45 9.97 4.17 -13.92
CA TYR A 45 8.60 4.67 -14.06
C TYR A 45 8.57 6.19 -14.18
N LYS A 46 7.74 6.68 -15.10
CA LYS A 46 7.61 8.09 -15.41
C LYS A 46 6.20 8.58 -15.12
N PHE A 47 6.09 9.63 -14.32
CA PHE A 47 4.85 10.33 -14.02
C PHE A 47 5.14 11.74 -13.49
N ASP A 48 4.17 12.62 -13.61
CA ASP A 48 4.18 13.96 -13.01
C ASP A 48 2.92 14.13 -12.15
N GLY A 49 3.12 14.05 -10.82
CA GLY A 49 2.05 14.12 -9.83
C GLY A 49 1.18 12.87 -9.73
N PHE A 50 0.22 12.95 -8.81
CA PHE A 50 -0.56 11.79 -8.36
C PHE A 50 -1.43 11.15 -9.45
N ASN A 51 -2.09 11.94 -10.29
CA ASN A 51 -2.98 11.39 -11.32
C ASN A 51 -2.21 10.60 -12.38
N GLU A 52 -1.05 11.09 -12.81
CA GLU A 52 -0.20 10.35 -13.73
C GLU A 52 0.44 9.14 -13.06
N PHE A 53 0.78 9.22 -11.76
CA PHE A 53 1.22 8.06 -10.99
C PHE A 53 0.17 6.94 -11.04
N LEU A 54 -1.10 7.22 -10.73
CA LEU A 54 -2.17 6.21 -10.82
C LEU A 54 -2.30 5.63 -12.22
N THR A 55 -2.25 6.47 -13.26
CA THR A 55 -2.32 6.01 -14.66
C THR A 55 -1.12 5.12 -15.01
N THR A 56 0.08 5.50 -14.60
CA THR A 56 1.30 4.71 -14.83
C THR A 56 1.25 3.38 -14.08
N TYR A 57 0.77 3.40 -12.83
CA TYR A 57 0.54 2.20 -12.02
C TYR A 57 -0.44 1.23 -12.70
N GLU A 58 -1.62 1.71 -13.11
CA GLU A 58 -2.62 0.90 -13.81
C GLU A 58 -2.08 0.33 -15.13
N ASN A 59 -1.32 1.11 -15.88
CA ASN A 59 -0.69 0.64 -17.12
C ASN A 59 0.38 -0.42 -16.85
N ALA A 60 1.17 -0.28 -15.79
CA ALA A 60 2.15 -1.29 -15.39
C ALA A 60 1.47 -2.62 -15.01
N THR A 61 0.35 -2.56 -14.27
CA THR A 61 -0.42 -3.75 -13.86
C THR A 61 -1.01 -4.51 -15.04
N GLN A 62 -1.18 -3.88 -16.22
CA GLN A 62 -1.63 -4.57 -17.43
C GLN A 62 -0.72 -5.71 -17.88
N ALA A 63 0.54 -5.73 -17.46
CA ALA A 63 1.47 -6.83 -17.74
C ALA A 63 1.22 -8.06 -16.83
N LEU A 64 0.57 -7.89 -15.69
CA LEU A 64 0.26 -8.92 -14.71
C LEU A 64 -1.09 -9.57 -15.03
N LYS A 65 -1.10 -10.70 -15.75
CA LYS A 65 -2.35 -11.29 -16.31
C LYS A 65 -2.68 -12.69 -15.81
N SER A 66 -1.82 -13.28 -15.01
CA SER A 66 -2.01 -14.67 -14.58
C SER A 66 -1.56 -14.90 -13.15
N PRO A 67 -2.05 -15.96 -12.50
CA PRO A 67 -1.55 -16.40 -11.20
C PRO A 67 -0.04 -16.58 -11.18
N GLU A 68 0.56 -17.10 -12.26
CA GLU A 68 2.02 -17.25 -12.36
C GLU A 68 2.77 -15.92 -12.38
N ASP A 69 2.22 -14.88 -13.05
CA ASP A 69 2.82 -13.54 -13.02
C ASP A 69 2.86 -12.99 -11.60
N PHE A 70 1.78 -13.16 -10.84
CA PHE A 70 1.69 -12.71 -9.45
C PHE A 70 2.57 -13.53 -8.51
N LYS A 71 2.74 -14.82 -8.75
CA LYS A 71 3.74 -15.64 -8.03
C LYS A 71 5.16 -15.12 -8.25
N ARG A 72 5.55 -14.88 -9.51
CA ARG A 72 6.85 -14.32 -9.88
C ARG A 72 7.06 -12.94 -9.28
N LEU A 73 6.04 -12.07 -9.30
CA LEU A 73 6.07 -10.76 -8.66
C LEU A 73 6.28 -10.89 -7.15
N THR A 74 5.48 -11.72 -6.49
CA THR A 74 5.58 -11.93 -5.03
C THR A 74 6.96 -12.44 -4.64
N GLN A 75 7.55 -13.35 -5.43
CA GLN A 75 8.90 -13.82 -5.20
C GLN A 75 9.95 -12.70 -5.30
N SER A 76 9.87 -11.86 -6.34
CA SER A 76 10.76 -10.70 -6.52
C SER A 76 10.61 -9.68 -5.38
N VAL A 77 9.39 -9.44 -4.91
CA VAL A 77 9.13 -8.54 -3.78
C VAL A 77 9.72 -9.11 -2.48
N LEU A 78 9.55 -10.40 -2.21
CA LEU A 78 10.14 -11.07 -1.05
C LEU A 78 11.67 -11.00 -1.05
N GLU A 79 12.32 -11.15 -2.21
CA GLU A 79 13.77 -11.01 -2.37
C GLU A 79 14.22 -9.57 -2.03
N ASN A 80 13.51 -8.56 -2.51
CA ASN A 80 13.79 -7.16 -2.17
C ASN A 80 13.61 -6.87 -0.68
N LEU A 81 12.56 -7.40 -0.06
CA LEU A 81 12.32 -7.28 1.38
C LEU A 81 13.48 -7.90 2.18
N ALA A 82 13.95 -9.09 1.79
CA ALA A 82 15.09 -9.75 2.40
C ALA A 82 16.39 -8.94 2.26
N GLU A 83 16.66 -8.39 1.08
CA GLU A 83 17.82 -7.54 0.82
C GLU A 83 17.87 -6.30 1.72
N ASN A 84 16.69 -5.80 2.12
CA ASN A 84 16.53 -4.67 3.02
C ASN A 84 16.36 -5.09 4.50
N ASN A 85 16.54 -6.38 4.82
CA ASN A 85 16.36 -6.96 6.15
C ASN A 85 14.97 -6.64 6.75
N VAL A 86 13.94 -6.75 5.93
CA VAL A 86 12.54 -6.71 6.36
C VAL A 86 12.15 -8.14 6.75
N VAL A 87 11.80 -8.35 8.01
CA VAL A 87 11.49 -9.69 8.56
C VAL A 87 10.00 -10.00 8.55
N TYR A 88 9.16 -8.97 8.48
CA TYR A 88 7.71 -9.07 8.38
C TYR A 88 7.18 -7.96 7.48
N ALA A 89 6.30 -8.30 6.56
CA ALA A 89 5.60 -7.33 5.72
C ALA A 89 4.12 -7.68 5.56
N GLU A 90 3.29 -6.64 5.43
CA GLU A 90 1.91 -6.72 4.97
C GLU A 90 1.81 -6.00 3.63
N THR A 91 1.26 -6.67 2.63
CA THR A 91 1.13 -6.10 1.29
C THR A 91 -0.33 -5.97 0.89
N PHE A 92 -0.68 -4.82 0.31
CA PHE A 92 -1.97 -4.61 -0.33
C PHE A 92 -2.03 -5.37 -1.64
N ILE A 93 -3.13 -6.08 -1.86
CA ILE A 93 -3.43 -6.83 -3.07
C ILE A 93 -4.90 -6.61 -3.43
N SER A 94 -5.19 -6.32 -4.70
CA SER A 94 -6.56 -6.05 -5.09
C SER A 94 -7.13 -7.15 -5.99
N PRO A 95 -8.32 -7.69 -5.64
CA PRO A 95 -9.06 -8.59 -6.53
C PRO A 95 -9.44 -7.94 -7.86
N ASP A 96 -9.42 -6.60 -7.96
CA ASP A 96 -9.60 -5.86 -9.22
C ASP A 96 -8.50 -6.19 -10.24
N PHE A 97 -7.28 -6.46 -9.77
CA PHE A 97 -6.14 -6.87 -10.61
C PHE A 97 -5.92 -8.38 -10.63
N CYS A 98 -6.57 -9.13 -9.74
CA CYS A 98 -6.42 -10.56 -9.55
C CYS A 98 -7.73 -11.30 -9.86
N GLY A 99 -8.07 -11.43 -11.16
CA GLY A 99 -9.24 -12.19 -11.60
C GLY A 99 -10.56 -11.41 -11.60
N ASP A 100 -10.49 -10.08 -11.67
CA ASP A 100 -11.67 -9.19 -11.81
C ASP A 100 -12.76 -9.43 -10.75
N ARG A 101 -12.34 -9.71 -9.50
CA ARG A 101 -13.20 -9.97 -8.33
C ARG A 101 -14.00 -11.26 -8.40
N ASP A 102 -13.76 -12.13 -9.39
CA ASP A 102 -14.30 -13.48 -9.37
C ASP A 102 -13.62 -14.30 -8.26
N LEU A 103 -14.42 -14.86 -7.36
CA LEU A 103 -13.88 -15.57 -6.19
C LEU A 103 -13.05 -16.81 -6.58
N GLY A 104 -13.41 -17.51 -7.64
CA GLY A 104 -12.68 -18.67 -8.13
C GLY A 104 -11.29 -18.26 -8.62
N ALA A 105 -11.26 -17.28 -9.53
CA ALA A 105 -10.01 -16.72 -10.05
C ALA A 105 -9.17 -16.10 -8.93
N TRP A 106 -9.77 -15.32 -8.02
CA TRP A 106 -9.08 -14.77 -6.85
C TRP A 106 -8.35 -15.84 -6.03
N ARG A 107 -9.02 -16.97 -5.77
CA ARG A 107 -8.40 -18.09 -5.02
C ARG A 107 -7.20 -18.69 -5.75
N GLU A 108 -7.23 -18.74 -7.09
CA GLU A 108 -6.09 -19.21 -7.90
C GLU A 108 -4.89 -18.25 -7.80
N TYR A 109 -5.14 -16.94 -7.92
CA TYR A 109 -4.10 -15.92 -7.73
C TYR A 109 -3.49 -15.97 -6.33
N LEU A 110 -4.35 -16.06 -5.32
CA LEU A 110 -3.92 -16.12 -3.92
C LEU A 110 -3.09 -17.38 -3.65
N ALA A 111 -3.50 -18.53 -4.18
CA ALA A 111 -2.74 -19.77 -4.05
C ALA A 111 -1.35 -19.65 -4.68
N ALA A 112 -1.26 -19.05 -5.86
CA ALA A 112 0.02 -18.84 -6.55
C ALA A 112 0.95 -17.87 -5.78
N MET A 113 0.43 -16.76 -5.27
CA MET A 113 1.21 -15.82 -4.43
C MET A 113 1.76 -16.50 -3.16
N ARG A 114 0.99 -17.39 -2.53
CA ARG A 114 1.39 -18.12 -1.32
C ARG A 114 2.50 -19.15 -1.56
N GLU A 115 2.77 -19.53 -2.79
CA GLU A 115 3.90 -20.42 -3.13
C GLU A 115 5.25 -19.70 -3.12
N ALA A 116 5.25 -18.37 -3.25
CA ALA A 116 6.47 -17.57 -3.16
C ALA A 116 7.03 -17.59 -1.73
N HIS A 117 8.33 -17.78 -1.60
CA HIS A 117 8.97 -17.89 -0.29
C HIS A 117 10.43 -17.42 -0.33
N VAL A 118 10.81 -16.66 0.70
CA VAL A 118 12.20 -16.32 1.03
C VAL A 118 12.41 -16.55 2.52
N GLU A 119 13.46 -17.27 2.88
CA GLU A 119 13.79 -17.58 4.27
C GLU A 119 14.01 -16.28 5.08
N GLY A 120 13.43 -16.21 6.26
CA GLY A 120 13.55 -15.05 7.16
C GLY A 120 12.56 -13.92 6.91
N VAL A 121 11.74 -13.99 5.85
CA VAL A 121 10.70 -13.00 5.56
C VAL A 121 9.32 -13.61 5.74
N THR A 122 8.47 -12.97 6.53
CA THR A 122 7.06 -13.31 6.64
C THR A 122 6.22 -12.28 5.89
N LEU A 123 5.47 -12.72 4.88
CA LEU A 123 4.54 -11.87 4.12
C LEU A 123 3.09 -12.21 4.47
N ARG A 124 2.25 -11.18 4.58
CA ARG A 124 0.80 -11.29 4.75
C ARG A 124 0.08 -10.37 3.76
N GLY A 125 -1.13 -10.74 3.39
CA GLY A 125 -1.96 -9.99 2.45
C GLY A 125 -3.03 -9.17 3.16
N ILE A 126 -3.18 -7.92 2.71
CA ILE A 126 -4.32 -7.06 3.00
C ILE A 126 -5.10 -6.91 1.70
N VAL A 127 -6.28 -7.54 1.63
CA VAL A 127 -7.13 -7.37 0.45
C VAL A 127 -7.63 -5.95 0.38
N THR A 128 -7.49 -5.31 -0.79
CA THR A 128 -7.71 -3.87 -0.91
C THR A 128 -8.73 -3.58 -1.99
N CYS A 129 -9.78 -2.84 -1.65
CA CYS A 129 -10.70 -2.28 -2.65
C CYS A 129 -10.16 -0.95 -3.18
N ILE A 130 -10.47 -0.67 -4.45
CA ILE A 130 -10.05 0.54 -5.13
C ILE A 130 -11.17 1.57 -5.06
N ARG A 131 -10.93 2.67 -4.34
CA ARG A 131 -11.91 3.68 -3.97
C ARG A 131 -12.64 4.26 -5.18
N HIS A 132 -11.92 4.65 -6.22
CA HIS A 132 -12.50 5.29 -7.41
C HIS A 132 -13.29 4.34 -8.31
N LEU A 133 -13.24 3.02 -8.07
CA LEU A 133 -14.12 2.04 -8.74
C LEU A 133 -15.51 1.95 -8.09
N GLY A 134 -15.68 2.56 -6.93
CA GLY A 134 -16.97 2.72 -6.25
C GLY A 134 -17.34 1.61 -5.28
N PRO A 135 -18.40 1.85 -4.47
CA PRO A 135 -18.76 0.97 -3.35
C PRO A 135 -19.28 -0.42 -3.77
N GLU A 136 -19.82 -0.57 -4.98
CA GLU A 136 -20.25 -1.89 -5.47
C GLU A 136 -19.05 -2.81 -5.70
N LYS A 137 -18.01 -2.31 -6.37
CA LYS A 137 -16.74 -3.06 -6.55
C LYS A 137 -16.04 -3.34 -5.21
N ALA A 138 -16.11 -2.39 -4.30
CA ALA A 138 -15.59 -2.60 -2.95
C ALA A 138 -16.29 -3.74 -2.20
N ARG A 139 -17.61 -3.96 -2.42
CA ARG A 139 -18.34 -5.10 -1.84
C ARG A 139 -17.87 -6.42 -2.41
N GLU A 140 -17.63 -6.49 -3.73
CA GLU A 140 -17.09 -7.68 -4.39
C GLU A 140 -15.68 -8.01 -3.85
N ALA A 141 -14.82 -7.00 -3.70
CA ALA A 141 -13.49 -7.16 -3.11
C ALA A 141 -13.56 -7.60 -1.64
N ALA A 142 -14.48 -7.03 -0.84
CA ALA A 142 -14.69 -7.42 0.55
C ALA A 142 -15.22 -8.86 0.68
N PHE A 143 -16.03 -9.32 -0.27
CA PHE A 143 -16.47 -10.71 -0.33
C PHE A 143 -15.30 -11.65 -0.61
N CYS A 144 -14.43 -11.33 -1.57
CA CYS A 144 -13.19 -12.08 -1.80
C CYS A 144 -12.32 -12.14 -0.54
N ALA A 145 -12.18 -11.01 0.17
CA ALA A 145 -11.42 -10.94 1.41
C ALA A 145 -12.01 -11.84 2.51
N ALA A 146 -13.33 -11.73 2.74
CA ALA A 146 -14.03 -12.50 3.76
C ALA A 146 -13.95 -14.02 3.52
N GLU A 147 -14.11 -14.44 2.26
CA GLU A 147 -14.06 -15.85 1.85
C GLU A 147 -12.65 -16.46 1.86
N THR A 148 -11.62 -15.63 2.03
CA THR A 148 -10.22 -16.06 2.06
C THR A 148 -9.47 -15.60 3.31
N ALA A 149 -10.20 -15.05 4.28
CA ALA A 149 -9.67 -14.68 5.60
C ALA A 149 -8.97 -15.86 6.27
N GLY A 150 -7.78 -15.64 6.84
CA GLY A 150 -7.01 -16.70 7.47
C GLY A 150 -5.60 -16.27 7.85
N ASP A 151 -4.69 -17.22 7.82
CA ASP A 151 -3.30 -17.02 8.24
C ASP A 151 -2.47 -16.14 7.28
N TRP A 152 -2.87 -16.05 6.01
CA TRP A 152 -2.17 -15.25 5.02
C TRP A 152 -2.92 -13.96 4.67
N VAL A 153 -4.23 -14.02 4.43
CA VAL A 153 -5.09 -12.83 4.30
C VAL A 153 -5.50 -12.39 5.71
N VAL A 154 -4.88 -11.34 6.21
CA VAL A 154 -5.03 -10.88 7.60
C VAL A 154 -5.79 -9.56 7.73
N GLY A 155 -6.00 -8.87 6.62
CA GLY A 155 -6.63 -7.55 6.65
C GLY A 155 -7.44 -7.22 5.40
N PHE A 156 -8.22 -6.15 5.53
CA PHE A 156 -8.93 -5.49 4.45
C PHE A 156 -8.65 -4.00 4.48
N GLY A 157 -8.47 -3.42 3.30
CA GLY A 157 -8.12 -2.01 3.15
C GLY A 157 -8.82 -1.31 1.99
N MET A 158 -8.56 -0.02 1.86
CA MET A 158 -9.01 0.80 0.74
C MET A 158 -7.88 1.71 0.27
N ALA A 159 -7.64 1.73 -1.04
CA ALA A 159 -6.65 2.57 -1.72
C ALA A 159 -7.27 3.26 -2.94
N GLY A 160 -6.46 4.01 -3.68
CA GLY A 160 -6.88 4.74 -4.88
C GLY A 160 -7.17 6.22 -4.62
N ALA A 161 -7.89 6.90 -5.52
CA ALA A 161 -8.10 8.33 -5.45
C ALA A 161 -8.90 8.77 -4.20
N GLU A 162 -8.21 9.38 -3.23
CA GLU A 162 -8.78 9.73 -1.93
C GLU A 162 -9.96 10.71 -2.02
N ASN A 163 -9.94 11.59 -3.02
CA ASN A 163 -10.97 12.61 -3.25
C ASN A 163 -12.26 12.09 -3.93
N VAL A 164 -12.36 10.78 -4.20
CA VAL A 164 -13.55 10.16 -4.80
C VAL A 164 -14.41 9.49 -3.74
N GLY A 165 -15.70 9.81 -3.70
CA GLY A 165 -16.66 9.24 -2.74
C GLY A 165 -16.36 9.65 -1.29
N ARG A 166 -17.13 9.13 -0.36
CA ARG A 166 -16.96 9.35 1.08
C ARG A 166 -16.71 8.04 1.80
N ALA A 167 -15.99 8.06 2.90
CA ALA A 167 -15.69 6.86 3.69
C ALA A 167 -16.95 6.05 4.01
N LYS A 168 -18.06 6.71 4.41
CA LYS A 168 -19.34 6.06 4.75
C LYS A 168 -19.93 5.20 3.62
N ASP A 169 -19.64 5.50 2.36
CA ASP A 169 -20.18 4.77 1.21
C ASP A 169 -19.62 3.33 1.15
N TYR A 170 -18.48 3.10 1.82
CA TYR A 170 -17.77 1.81 1.88
C TYR A 170 -18.00 1.05 3.21
N SER A 171 -18.79 1.59 4.14
CA SER A 171 -19.00 1.01 5.48
C SER A 171 -19.44 -0.45 5.43
N TYR A 172 -20.32 -0.82 4.49
CA TYR A 172 -20.79 -2.20 4.33
C TYR A 172 -19.63 -3.17 4.02
N SER A 173 -18.70 -2.77 3.15
CA SER A 173 -17.53 -3.57 2.78
C SER A 173 -16.60 -3.78 3.98
N PHE A 174 -16.38 -2.72 4.76
CA PHE A 174 -15.56 -2.79 5.98
C PHE A 174 -16.23 -3.59 7.10
N ASP A 175 -17.54 -3.50 7.24
CA ASP A 175 -18.28 -4.32 8.21
C ASP A 175 -18.22 -5.81 7.85
N MET A 176 -18.42 -6.17 6.57
CA MET A 176 -18.25 -7.55 6.08
C MET A 176 -16.86 -8.10 6.40
N ALA A 177 -15.80 -7.34 6.12
CA ALA A 177 -14.43 -7.75 6.39
C ALA A 177 -14.18 -7.92 7.92
N ARG A 178 -14.71 -7.02 8.73
CA ARG A 178 -14.63 -7.09 10.20
C ARG A 178 -15.34 -8.34 10.75
N GLU A 179 -16.52 -8.65 10.24
CA GLU A 179 -17.27 -9.85 10.62
C GLU A 179 -16.53 -11.14 10.25
N ALA A 180 -15.73 -11.11 9.19
CA ALA A 180 -14.83 -12.20 8.82
C ALA A 180 -13.55 -12.29 9.67
N GLY A 181 -13.36 -11.37 10.64
CA GLY A 181 -12.20 -11.35 11.53
C GLY A 181 -10.96 -10.65 10.98
N LEU A 182 -11.07 -9.95 9.85
CA LEU A 182 -9.96 -9.20 9.25
C LEU A 182 -9.69 -7.89 9.99
N ARG A 183 -8.41 -7.51 10.06
CA ARG A 183 -7.99 -6.20 10.53
C ARG A 183 -8.18 -5.16 9.44
N LEU A 184 -8.44 -3.91 9.83
CA LEU A 184 -8.86 -2.87 8.89
C LEU A 184 -7.89 -1.70 8.84
N THR A 185 -7.57 -1.27 7.62
CA THR A 185 -6.81 -0.06 7.32
C THR A 185 -7.43 0.68 6.14
N SER A 186 -7.16 1.96 5.98
CA SER A 186 -7.62 2.73 4.82
C SER A 186 -6.73 3.94 4.59
N HIS A 187 -6.40 4.21 3.33
CA HIS A 187 -5.77 5.47 2.96
C HIS A 187 -6.69 6.64 3.31
N ALA A 188 -6.17 7.60 4.06
CA ALA A 188 -6.84 8.84 4.39
C ALA A 188 -5.83 9.88 4.86
N GLY A 189 -6.06 11.16 4.54
CA GLY A 189 -5.17 12.24 4.95
C GLY A 189 -3.80 12.22 4.27
N GLU A 190 -3.72 11.67 3.08
CA GLU A 190 -2.56 11.80 2.19
C GLU A 190 -2.71 13.05 1.31
N TRP A 191 -3.81 13.15 0.56
CA TRP A 191 -4.15 14.25 -0.32
C TRP A 191 -5.28 15.12 0.24
N CYS A 192 -6.24 14.49 0.92
CA CYS A 192 -7.30 15.19 1.63
C CYS A 192 -6.83 15.59 3.03
N GLY A 193 -7.54 16.55 3.63
CA GLY A 193 -7.19 17.07 4.96
C GLY A 193 -7.54 16.12 6.11
N ALA A 194 -7.34 16.60 7.33
CA ALA A 194 -7.65 15.90 8.58
C ALA A 194 -9.11 15.37 8.65
N GLU A 195 -10.05 16.06 7.99
CA GLU A 195 -11.46 15.63 7.94
C GLU A 195 -11.63 14.26 7.28
N SER A 196 -10.84 13.94 6.25
CA SER A 196 -10.83 12.60 5.63
C SER A 196 -10.42 11.52 6.62
N VAL A 197 -9.47 11.80 7.49
CA VAL A 197 -9.05 10.89 8.56
C VAL A 197 -10.17 10.72 9.58
N TRP A 198 -10.82 11.82 10.03
CA TRP A 198 -11.98 11.76 10.93
C TRP A 198 -13.13 10.93 10.35
N GLU A 199 -13.47 11.14 9.07
CA GLU A 199 -14.52 10.35 8.40
C GLU A 199 -14.15 8.87 8.37
N THR A 200 -12.92 8.55 8.05
CA THR A 200 -12.42 7.16 7.99
C THR A 200 -12.49 6.48 9.35
N LEU A 201 -12.05 7.15 10.41
CA LEU A 201 -12.12 6.61 11.77
C LEU A 201 -13.56 6.40 12.22
N ARG A 202 -14.45 7.36 11.98
CA ARG A 202 -15.85 7.30 12.39
C ARG A 202 -16.66 6.27 11.61
N ASP A 203 -16.53 6.28 10.29
CA ASP A 203 -17.43 5.57 9.39
C ASP A 203 -16.92 4.15 9.06
N LEU A 204 -15.60 3.93 9.00
CA LEU A 204 -14.99 2.64 8.71
C LEU A 204 -14.44 1.93 9.96
N ARG A 205 -14.21 2.69 11.05
CA ARG A 205 -13.73 2.15 12.34
C ARG A 205 -12.48 1.29 12.17
N VAL A 206 -11.50 1.81 11.43
CA VAL A 206 -10.24 1.14 11.13
C VAL A 206 -9.28 1.18 12.33
N GLU A 207 -8.37 0.24 12.40
CA GLU A 207 -7.32 0.19 13.44
C GLU A 207 -6.04 0.89 13.03
N ARG A 208 -5.88 1.12 11.71
CA ARG A 208 -4.73 1.86 11.13
C ARG A 208 -5.21 2.77 10.01
N ILE A 209 -4.45 3.82 9.76
CA ILE A 209 -4.67 4.77 8.67
C ILE A 209 -3.45 4.74 7.76
N GLY A 210 -3.66 4.46 6.48
CA GLY A 210 -2.63 4.64 5.45
C GLY A 210 -2.31 6.12 5.29
N HIS A 211 -1.04 6.46 5.35
CA HIS A 211 -0.47 7.81 5.40
C HIS A 211 -0.91 8.63 6.62
N GLY A 212 -2.07 9.24 6.61
CA GLY A 212 -2.59 10.05 7.70
C GLY A 212 -1.80 11.33 8.00
N VAL A 213 -0.91 11.76 7.08
CA VAL A 213 0.07 12.83 7.31
C VAL A 213 -0.57 14.20 7.53
N HIS A 214 -1.75 14.46 6.95
CA HIS A 214 -2.49 15.69 7.17
C HIS A 214 -3.22 15.75 8.52
N SER A 215 -3.18 14.69 9.33
CA SER A 215 -3.64 14.73 10.73
C SER A 215 -2.91 15.79 11.56
N ILE A 216 -1.65 16.11 11.19
CA ILE A 216 -0.85 17.14 11.85
C ILE A 216 -1.51 18.54 11.84
N ASN A 217 -2.43 18.78 10.91
CA ASN A 217 -3.12 20.06 10.75
C ASN A 217 -4.33 20.24 11.70
N ASP A 218 -4.71 19.17 12.42
CA ASP A 218 -5.79 19.23 13.43
C ASP A 218 -5.27 18.71 14.78
N PRO A 219 -4.97 19.60 15.75
CA PRO A 219 -4.49 19.19 17.07
C PRO A 219 -5.42 18.23 17.82
N LYS A 220 -6.74 18.31 17.59
CA LYS A 220 -7.70 17.38 18.22
C LYS A 220 -7.60 15.98 17.61
N LEU A 221 -7.34 15.89 16.31
CA LEU A 221 -7.10 14.61 15.67
C LEU A 221 -5.81 13.99 16.15
N VAL A 222 -4.74 14.77 16.27
CA VAL A 222 -3.45 14.29 16.81
C VAL A 222 -3.63 13.75 18.24
N GLU A 223 -4.33 14.49 19.11
CA GLU A 223 -4.65 14.04 20.47
C GLU A 223 -5.46 12.73 20.45
N HIS A 224 -6.52 12.67 19.64
CA HIS A 224 -7.34 11.47 19.49
C HIS A 224 -6.55 10.25 19.02
N LEU A 225 -5.67 10.41 18.01
CA LEU A 225 -4.82 9.31 17.51
C LEU A 225 -3.83 8.82 18.59
N ALA A 226 -3.25 9.76 19.37
CA ALA A 226 -2.35 9.43 20.46
C ALA A 226 -3.07 8.66 21.60
N GLU A 227 -4.29 9.08 21.95
CA GLU A 227 -5.08 8.46 23.02
C GLU A 227 -5.64 7.09 22.63
N THR A 228 -6.18 6.96 21.40
CA THR A 228 -6.79 5.71 20.93
C THR A 228 -5.76 4.69 20.47
N GLY A 229 -4.55 5.14 20.13
CA GLY A 229 -3.47 4.29 19.64
C GLY A 229 -3.70 3.76 18.22
N VAL A 230 -4.60 4.37 17.44
CA VAL A 230 -4.68 4.12 16.00
C VAL A 230 -3.34 4.51 15.37
N ALA A 231 -2.75 3.58 14.60
CA ALA A 231 -1.45 3.80 14.00
C ALA A 231 -1.56 4.43 12.61
N LEU A 232 -0.61 5.30 12.27
CA LEU A 232 -0.44 5.82 10.92
C LEU A 232 0.65 5.03 10.20
N GLU A 233 0.30 4.49 9.03
CA GLU A 233 1.22 3.77 8.13
C GLU A 233 1.83 4.78 7.16
N ILE A 234 2.92 5.41 7.55
CA ILE A 234 3.50 6.56 6.84
C ILE A 234 4.53 6.09 5.82
N ASN A 235 4.45 6.67 4.62
CA ASN A 235 5.36 6.43 3.50
C ASN A 235 6.09 7.76 3.15
N PRO A 236 7.14 8.13 3.89
CA PRO A 236 7.76 9.44 3.74
C PRO A 236 8.32 9.69 2.33
N GLY A 237 9.00 8.70 1.75
CA GLY A 237 9.54 8.79 0.39
C GLY A 237 8.47 9.00 -0.67
N SER A 238 7.33 8.30 -0.56
CA SER A 238 6.15 8.50 -1.39
C SER A 238 5.63 9.94 -1.28
N ASN A 239 5.41 10.40 -0.05
CA ASN A 239 4.86 11.73 0.20
C ASN A 239 5.77 12.86 -0.34
N VAL A 240 7.09 12.69 -0.32
CA VAL A 240 8.04 13.64 -0.92
C VAL A 240 8.04 13.51 -2.44
N ALA A 241 8.12 12.29 -2.99
CA ALA A 241 8.17 12.07 -4.43
C ALA A 241 6.91 12.57 -5.15
N LEU A 242 5.75 12.43 -4.53
CA LEU A 242 4.47 12.91 -5.06
C LEU A 242 4.20 14.40 -4.74
N GLY A 243 5.06 15.08 -3.98
CA GLY A 243 4.92 16.49 -3.67
C GLY A 243 3.88 16.82 -2.60
N VAL A 244 3.45 15.85 -1.80
CA VAL A 244 2.61 16.10 -0.61
C VAL A 244 3.38 16.95 0.41
N TYR A 245 4.67 16.69 0.54
CA TYR A 245 5.63 17.52 1.29
C TYR A 245 6.84 17.86 0.42
N PRO A 246 7.41 19.07 0.54
CA PRO A 246 8.49 19.52 -0.35
C PRO A 246 9.81 18.80 -0.08
N SER A 247 10.03 18.28 1.12
CA SER A 247 11.26 17.57 1.47
C SER A 247 11.09 16.70 2.73
N TRP A 248 12.08 15.87 3.01
CA TRP A 248 12.12 14.99 4.19
C TRP A 248 12.08 15.77 5.52
N ILE A 249 12.78 16.90 5.61
CA ILE A 249 12.80 17.72 6.83
C ILE A 249 11.46 18.42 7.11
N ASP A 250 10.65 18.66 6.07
CA ASP A 250 9.31 19.25 6.18
C ASP A 250 8.24 18.22 6.52
N HIS A 251 8.56 16.92 6.39
CA HIS A 251 7.61 15.84 6.59
C HIS A 251 7.16 15.75 8.06
N PRO A 252 5.86 15.57 8.36
CA PRO A 252 5.33 15.66 9.73
C PRO A 252 5.61 14.44 10.62
N ILE A 253 6.20 13.36 10.12
CA ILE A 253 6.35 12.09 10.85
C ILE A 253 6.99 12.26 12.24
N LYS A 254 8.06 13.08 12.33
CA LYS A 254 8.70 13.34 13.61
C LYS A 254 7.76 14.06 14.57
N ARG A 255 7.02 15.08 14.08
CA ARG A 255 6.08 15.86 14.91
C ARG A 255 4.91 15.00 15.40
N LEU A 256 4.38 14.13 14.54
CA LEU A 256 3.32 13.17 14.89
C LEU A 256 3.81 12.19 15.96
N ARG A 257 4.99 11.59 15.77
CA ARG A 257 5.60 10.70 16.75
C ARG A 257 5.86 11.40 18.09
N ASP A 258 6.44 12.60 18.07
CA ASP A 258 6.78 13.36 19.26
C ASP A 258 5.51 13.82 20.03
N ALA A 259 4.36 13.94 19.33
CA ALA A 259 3.04 14.16 19.92
C ALA A 259 2.39 12.87 20.48
N GLY A 260 3.04 11.72 20.40
CA GLY A 260 2.57 10.45 20.96
C GLY A 260 1.73 9.60 19.98
N VAL A 261 1.59 10.01 18.72
CA VAL A 261 0.91 9.21 17.70
C VAL A 261 1.78 8.00 17.34
N LYS A 262 1.17 6.82 17.24
CA LYS A 262 1.85 5.63 16.73
C LYS A 262 2.06 5.79 15.23
N VAL A 263 3.32 5.74 14.81
CA VAL A 263 3.70 5.82 13.40
C VAL A 263 4.53 4.61 13.01
N THR A 264 4.34 4.12 11.80
CA THR A 264 5.22 3.15 11.15
C THR A 264 5.83 3.79 9.91
N VAL A 265 6.96 3.25 9.45
CA VAL A 265 7.62 3.66 8.22
C VAL A 265 7.44 2.54 7.20
N SER A 266 7.02 2.90 6.01
CA SER A 266 6.85 1.98 4.88
C SER A 266 7.21 2.69 3.58
N THR A 267 7.23 1.96 2.46
CA THR A 267 7.66 2.49 1.17
C THR A 267 6.50 2.79 0.21
N GLY A 268 5.36 2.15 0.38
CA GLY A 268 4.21 2.22 -0.53
C GLY A 268 4.47 1.50 -1.83
N ASP A 269 5.07 2.19 -2.79
CA ASP A 269 5.37 1.72 -4.14
C ASP A 269 6.85 1.99 -4.47
N PRO A 270 7.79 1.24 -3.86
CA PRO A 270 9.20 1.63 -3.79
C PRO A 270 9.87 1.92 -5.14
N PRO A 271 9.66 1.16 -6.24
CA PRO A 271 10.26 1.47 -7.53
C PRO A 271 9.74 2.76 -8.17
N PHE A 272 8.48 3.13 -7.91
CA PHE A 272 7.90 4.39 -8.39
C PHE A 272 8.55 5.60 -7.73
N PHE A 273 8.85 5.49 -6.44
CA PHE A 273 9.40 6.60 -5.64
C PHE A 273 10.91 6.52 -5.47
N ASN A 274 11.56 5.58 -6.16
CA ASN A 274 13.01 5.35 -6.10
C ASN A 274 13.51 5.25 -4.66
N THR A 275 12.80 4.46 -3.83
CA THR A 275 13.11 4.24 -2.42
C THR A 275 13.22 2.75 -2.08
N THR A 276 13.66 2.45 -0.88
CA THR A 276 13.67 1.13 -0.24
C THR A 276 13.46 1.31 1.27
N MET A 277 13.09 0.25 1.99
CA MET A 277 12.98 0.33 3.44
C MET A 277 14.27 0.80 4.13
N THR A 278 15.43 0.44 3.60
CA THR A 278 16.71 0.93 4.11
C THR A 278 16.83 2.43 3.89
N ARG A 279 16.52 2.91 2.69
CA ARG A 279 16.63 4.32 2.33
C ARG A 279 15.63 5.19 3.12
N GLU A 280 14.41 4.72 3.37
CA GLU A 280 13.46 5.46 4.21
C GLU A 280 14.06 5.82 5.56
N PHE A 281 14.71 4.88 6.24
CA PHE A 281 15.36 5.13 7.53
C PHE A 281 16.61 6.00 7.42
N GLU A 282 17.43 5.84 6.37
CA GLU A 282 18.63 6.66 6.14
C GLU A 282 18.25 8.13 5.89
N GLU A 283 17.24 8.39 5.08
CA GLU A 283 16.76 9.74 4.79
C GLU A 283 16.13 10.39 6.05
N LEU A 284 15.34 9.64 6.82
CA LEU A 284 14.77 10.14 8.08
C LEU A 284 15.86 10.45 9.11
N GLU A 285 16.89 9.59 9.26
CA GLU A 285 18.03 9.86 10.14
C GLU A 285 18.80 11.10 9.70
N SER A 286 18.94 11.31 8.38
CA SER A 286 19.61 12.49 7.83
C SER A 286 18.81 13.78 8.04
N ALA A 287 17.47 13.67 8.06
CA ALA A 287 16.59 14.83 8.20
C ALA A 287 16.44 15.29 9.66
N TYR A 288 16.60 14.39 10.64
CA TYR A 288 16.29 14.64 12.05
C TYR A 288 17.39 14.26 13.02
#